data_e1fb2fcffee676c97d368fdcdd07a767
#
_entry.id   e1fb2fcffee676c97d368fdcdd07a767
#
_cell.length_a   1.000
_cell.length_b   1.000
_cell.length_c   1.000
_cell.angle_alpha   90.00
_cell.angle_beta   90.00
_cell.angle_gamma   90.00
#
_symmetry.space_group_name_H-M   'P 1'
#
loop_
_entity.id
_entity.type
_entity.pdbx_description
1 polymer ?
#
loop_
_entity_poly.entity_id
_entity_poly.type
_entity_poly.pdbx_seq_one_letter_code
_entity_poly.pdbx_strand_id
1 'polypeptide(L)'
;MKKIIQNILPLLGLFVLIGCATPQPQVTRYAWVTGLKPDKAERYEDLHAHPWPAVNQMIKACHIQNFSIHEREINGQLYLFAYLEYAGTNFDADMKHMAADPETVRWWKETDPCQSPLPDAAAKGKIWSDTKEVYFLP
;
A
#
# COMPACT_ATOMS: atom_id res chain seq x y z
N MET A 1 -44.79 34.38 -61.11
CA MET A 1 -44.24 33.14 -60.49
C MET A 1 -43.21 33.56 -59.41
N LYS A 2 -43.58 33.51 -58.11
CA LYS A 2 -42.69 33.90 -57.02
C LYS A 2 -42.06 32.60 -56.46
N LYS A 3 -40.72 32.54 -56.54
CA LYS A 3 -39.94 31.44 -55.93
C LYS A 3 -39.76 31.74 -54.43
N ILE A 4 -40.30 30.83 -53.60
CA ILE A 4 -40.08 30.81 -52.12
C ILE A 4 -38.76 30.09 -51.88
N ILE A 5 -37.75 30.80 -51.37
CA ILE A 5 -36.50 30.22 -50.91
C ILE A 5 -36.70 29.82 -49.43
N GLN A 6 -36.76 28.52 -49.17
CA GLN A 6 -36.77 27.99 -47.80
C GLN A 6 -35.33 27.99 -47.24
N ASN A 7 -35.04 28.85 -46.29
CA ASN A 7 -33.81 28.81 -45.52
C ASN A 7 -33.88 27.65 -44.50
N ILE A 8 -33.14 26.59 -44.75
CA ILE A 8 -32.92 25.51 -43.79
C ILE A 8 -31.74 25.94 -42.91
N LEU A 9 -32.04 26.28 -41.64
CA LEU A 9 -31.06 26.55 -40.60
C LEU A 9 -30.56 25.22 -40.02
N PRO A 10 -29.25 24.89 -40.07
CA PRO A 10 -28.75 23.67 -39.43
C PRO A 10 -28.75 23.83 -37.91
N LEU A 11 -29.52 23.00 -37.22
CA LEU A 11 -29.52 22.87 -35.80
C LEU A 11 -28.20 22.20 -35.34
N LEU A 12 -27.24 23.02 -34.89
CA LEU A 12 -25.97 22.53 -34.37
C LEU A 12 -26.22 21.90 -32.97
N GLY A 13 -26.36 20.59 -32.91
CA GLY A 13 -26.53 19.85 -31.67
C GLY A 13 -25.23 19.93 -30.85
N LEU A 14 -25.29 20.63 -29.71
CA LEU A 14 -24.23 20.64 -28.69
C LEU A 14 -24.19 19.30 -27.95
N PHE A 15 -23.30 18.39 -28.34
CA PHE A 15 -23.03 17.16 -27.60
C PHE A 15 -22.23 17.52 -26.34
N VAL A 16 -22.88 17.61 -25.19
CA VAL A 16 -22.22 17.68 -23.88
C VAL A 16 -21.75 16.27 -23.53
N LEU A 17 -20.44 16.01 -23.68
CA LEU A 17 -19.80 14.82 -23.14
C LEU A 17 -19.75 14.95 -21.62
N ILE A 18 -20.74 14.38 -20.92
CA ILE A 18 -20.67 14.20 -19.47
C ILE A 18 -19.64 13.08 -19.24
N GLY A 19 -18.41 13.47 -18.97
CA GLY A 19 -17.36 12.55 -18.50
C GLY A 19 -17.79 11.98 -17.15
N CYS A 20 -18.23 10.72 -17.12
CA CYS A 20 -18.36 9.97 -15.89
C CYS A 20 -16.96 9.78 -15.30
N ALA A 21 -16.57 10.66 -14.36
CA ALA A 21 -15.44 10.39 -13.51
C ALA A 21 -15.79 9.14 -12.66
N THR A 22 -15.16 8.02 -12.96
CA THR A 22 -15.27 6.83 -12.09
C THR A 22 -14.70 7.21 -10.73
N PRO A 23 -15.44 7.00 -9.62
CA PRO A 23 -14.89 7.26 -8.30
C PRO A 23 -13.60 6.44 -8.15
N GLN A 24 -12.49 7.09 -7.85
CA GLN A 24 -11.25 6.40 -7.50
C GLN A 24 -11.54 5.57 -6.23
N PRO A 25 -11.15 4.29 -6.20
CA PRO A 25 -11.32 3.49 -4.99
C PRO A 25 -10.62 4.21 -3.83
N GLN A 26 -11.38 4.47 -2.77
CA GLN A 26 -10.85 5.13 -1.59
C GLN A 26 -9.93 4.15 -0.88
N VAL A 27 -8.63 4.44 -0.85
CA VAL A 27 -7.63 3.62 -0.16
C VAL A 27 -7.30 4.24 1.20
N THR A 28 -7.04 3.40 2.21
CA THR A 28 -6.43 3.81 3.47
C THR A 28 -4.92 3.62 3.37
N ARG A 29 -4.15 4.63 3.73
CA ARG A 29 -2.68 4.57 3.71
C ARG A 29 -2.14 4.27 5.08
N TYR A 30 -1.17 3.38 5.14
CA TYR A 30 -0.42 3.05 6.34
C TYR A 30 1.06 3.26 6.09
N ALA A 31 1.73 3.83 7.07
CA ALA A 31 3.18 3.89 7.10
C ALA A 31 3.68 3.52 8.49
N TRP A 32 4.76 2.75 8.53
CA TRP A 32 5.32 2.20 9.76
C TRP A 32 6.84 2.35 9.76
N VAL A 33 7.42 2.27 10.97
CA VAL A 33 8.86 2.27 11.17
C VAL A 33 9.26 1.18 12.15
N THR A 34 10.40 0.53 11.89
CA THR A 34 11.05 -0.39 12.82
C THR A 34 12.56 -0.28 12.68
N GLY A 35 13.33 -0.71 13.67
CA GLY A 35 14.76 -0.88 13.54
C GLY A 35 15.11 -2.15 12.75
N LEU A 36 16.30 -2.16 12.16
CA LEU A 36 16.91 -3.34 11.54
C LEU A 36 18.22 -3.64 12.27
N LYS A 37 18.43 -4.91 12.61
CA LYS A 37 19.68 -5.36 13.25
C LYS A 37 20.79 -5.34 12.21
N PRO A 38 21.92 -4.64 12.44
CA PRO A 38 23.00 -4.53 11.46
C PRO A 38 23.59 -5.88 11.03
N ASP A 39 23.68 -6.84 11.95
CA ASP A 39 24.17 -8.20 11.69
C ASP A 39 23.16 -9.07 10.92
N LYS A 40 21.96 -8.58 10.66
CA LYS A 40 20.88 -9.26 9.93
C LYS A 40 20.42 -8.49 8.68
N ALA A 41 21.00 -7.32 8.41
CA ALA A 41 20.57 -6.46 7.29
C ALA A 41 20.68 -7.19 5.95
N GLU A 42 21.84 -7.76 5.64
CA GLU A 42 22.05 -8.53 4.39
C GLU A 42 21.02 -9.68 4.23
N ARG A 43 20.71 -10.40 5.33
CA ARG A 43 19.71 -11.47 5.30
C ARG A 43 18.31 -10.93 5.00
N TYR A 44 17.95 -9.79 5.61
CA TYR A 44 16.65 -9.15 5.38
C TYR A 44 16.52 -8.66 3.93
N GLU A 45 17.56 -8.04 3.40
CA GLU A 45 17.61 -7.56 2.02
C GLU A 45 17.50 -8.72 1.03
N ASP A 46 18.26 -9.81 1.23
CA ASP A 46 18.22 -11.01 0.37
C ASP A 46 16.81 -11.62 0.34
N LEU A 47 16.15 -11.76 1.50
CA LEU A 47 14.77 -12.24 1.58
C LEU A 47 13.83 -11.38 0.74
N HIS A 48 13.97 -10.05 0.78
CA HIS A 48 13.10 -9.13 0.05
C HIS A 48 13.48 -8.96 -1.42
N ALA A 49 14.73 -9.25 -1.79
CA ALA A 49 15.13 -9.34 -3.20
C ALA A 49 14.55 -10.61 -3.88
N HIS A 50 14.25 -11.66 -3.09
CA HIS A 50 13.70 -12.94 -3.58
C HIS A 50 12.41 -13.31 -2.83
N PRO A 51 11.36 -12.46 -2.88
CA PRO A 51 10.15 -12.66 -2.07
C PRO A 51 9.40 -13.92 -2.50
N TRP A 52 8.82 -14.61 -1.52
CA TRP A 52 8.08 -15.84 -1.81
C TRP A 52 6.77 -15.51 -2.54
N PRO A 53 6.49 -16.18 -3.69
CA PRO A 53 5.29 -15.87 -4.48
C PRO A 53 3.98 -16.01 -3.70
N ALA A 54 3.87 -17.02 -2.81
CA ALA A 54 2.68 -17.23 -1.99
C ALA A 54 2.43 -16.06 -1.02
N VAL A 55 3.49 -15.50 -0.42
CA VAL A 55 3.39 -14.32 0.47
C VAL A 55 2.89 -13.11 -0.30
N ASN A 56 3.45 -12.85 -1.49
CA ASN A 56 2.99 -11.76 -2.35
C ASN A 56 1.52 -11.93 -2.80
N GLN A 57 1.09 -13.18 -3.03
CA GLN A 57 -0.32 -13.47 -3.35
C GLN A 57 -1.23 -13.18 -2.14
N MET A 58 -0.83 -13.58 -0.92
CA MET A 58 -1.58 -13.32 0.30
C MET A 58 -1.67 -11.82 0.60
N ILE A 59 -0.59 -11.06 0.45
CA ILE A 59 -0.60 -9.59 0.58
C ILE A 59 -1.67 -8.97 -0.33
N LYS A 60 -1.71 -9.38 -1.61
CA LYS A 60 -2.71 -8.90 -2.58
C LYS A 60 -4.12 -9.38 -2.23
N ALA A 61 -4.29 -10.62 -1.78
CA ALA A 61 -5.57 -11.17 -1.36
C ALA A 61 -6.16 -10.43 -0.15
N CYS A 62 -5.30 -9.87 0.70
CA CYS A 62 -5.67 -8.99 1.81
C CYS A 62 -5.81 -7.51 1.41
N HIS A 63 -6.08 -7.23 0.13
CA HIS A 63 -6.35 -5.90 -0.42
C HIS A 63 -5.23 -4.86 -0.22
N ILE A 64 -3.99 -5.33 -0.03
CA ILE A 64 -2.80 -4.46 0.07
C ILE A 64 -2.21 -4.24 -1.31
N GLN A 65 -1.92 -3.00 -1.62
CA GLN A 65 -1.27 -2.56 -2.86
C GLN A 65 -0.24 -1.47 -2.57
N ASN A 66 0.61 -1.14 -3.55
CA ASN A 66 1.64 -0.11 -3.44
C ASN A 66 2.50 -0.25 -2.18
N PHE A 67 2.77 -1.53 -1.79
CA PHE A 67 3.57 -1.84 -0.62
C PHE A 67 5.06 -1.69 -0.94
N SER A 68 5.75 -0.89 -0.14
CA SER A 68 7.19 -0.68 -0.24
C SER A 68 7.84 -0.62 1.14
N ILE A 69 9.10 -1.03 1.21
CA ILE A 69 9.93 -0.94 2.40
C ILE A 69 11.22 -0.23 2.00
N HIS A 70 11.61 0.78 2.76
CA HIS A 70 12.80 1.58 2.54
C HIS A 70 13.72 1.46 3.75
N GLU A 71 15.01 1.32 3.51
CA GLU A 71 16.02 1.28 4.56
C GLU A 71 16.77 2.61 4.66
N ARG A 72 17.12 3.01 5.87
CA ARG A 72 17.97 4.18 6.13
C ARG A 72 18.77 4.02 7.40
N GLU A 73 20.05 4.33 7.34
CA GLU A 73 20.86 4.53 8.53
C GLU A 73 20.67 5.95 9.10
N ILE A 74 20.43 6.03 10.40
CA ILE A 74 20.27 7.29 11.14
C ILE A 74 21.11 7.17 12.42
N ASN A 75 22.14 8.01 12.56
CA ASN A 75 23.03 8.02 13.71
C ASN A 75 23.64 6.64 14.05
N GLY A 76 24.08 5.90 13.03
CA GLY A 76 24.67 4.58 13.20
C GLY A 76 23.69 3.44 13.48
N GLN A 77 22.38 3.70 13.41
CA GLN A 77 21.31 2.72 13.57
C GLN A 77 20.54 2.56 12.26
N LEU A 78 20.31 1.31 11.84
CA LEU A 78 19.49 1.01 10.66
C LEU A 78 17.99 1.01 11.01
N TYR A 79 17.20 1.60 10.14
CA TYR A 79 15.74 1.65 10.22
C TYR A 79 15.09 1.23 8.91
N LEU A 80 13.94 0.60 9.02
CA LEU A 80 13.04 0.27 7.92
C LEU A 80 11.80 1.15 8.01
N PHE A 81 11.40 1.71 6.87
CA PHE A 81 10.19 2.51 6.69
C PHE A 81 9.30 1.79 5.70
N ALA A 82 8.16 1.32 6.15
CA ALA A 82 7.17 0.66 5.30
C ALA A 82 6.04 1.61 4.94
N TYR A 83 5.57 1.54 3.70
CA TYR A 83 4.36 2.21 3.22
C TYR A 83 3.50 1.21 2.48
N LEU A 84 2.19 1.28 2.67
CA LEU A 84 1.23 0.51 1.88
C LEU A 84 -0.10 1.25 1.74
N GLU A 85 -0.84 0.86 0.71
CA GLU A 85 -2.23 1.23 0.50
C GLU A 85 -3.13 0.02 0.73
N TYR A 86 -4.20 0.24 1.46
CA TYR A 86 -5.22 -0.76 1.72
C TYR A 86 -6.51 -0.38 1.00
N ALA A 87 -6.96 -1.23 0.07
CA ALA A 87 -8.15 -1.03 -0.74
C ALA A 87 -9.36 -1.87 -0.26
N GLY A 88 -9.25 -2.55 0.88
CA GLY A 88 -10.32 -3.33 1.48
C GLY A 88 -11.25 -2.50 2.37
N THR A 89 -12.17 -3.19 3.05
CA THR A 89 -13.18 -2.58 3.91
C THR A 89 -13.02 -2.93 5.40
N ASN A 90 -12.18 -3.92 5.72
CA ASN A 90 -11.95 -4.37 7.11
C ASN A 90 -10.49 -4.82 7.29
N PHE A 91 -9.63 -3.86 7.58
CA PHE A 91 -8.19 -4.09 7.74
C PHE A 91 -7.87 -5.14 8.79
N ASP A 92 -8.54 -5.09 9.95
CA ASP A 92 -8.27 -6.04 11.05
C ASP A 92 -8.62 -7.48 10.67
N ALA A 93 -9.69 -7.69 9.90
CA ALA A 93 -10.07 -9.02 9.43
C ALA A 93 -9.06 -9.55 8.41
N ASP A 94 -8.61 -8.71 7.48
CA ASP A 94 -7.60 -9.08 6.48
C ASP A 94 -6.25 -9.36 7.13
N MET A 95 -5.84 -8.59 8.13
CA MET A 95 -4.61 -8.86 8.88
C MET A 95 -4.69 -10.16 9.68
N LYS A 96 -5.84 -10.51 10.26
CA LYS A 96 -6.07 -11.81 10.90
C LYS A 96 -6.03 -12.95 9.89
N HIS A 97 -6.58 -12.75 8.68
CA HIS A 97 -6.51 -13.72 7.61
C HIS A 97 -5.06 -13.98 7.18
N MET A 98 -4.29 -12.91 6.97
CA MET A 98 -2.86 -12.99 6.66
C MET A 98 -2.06 -13.71 7.76
N ALA A 99 -2.35 -13.43 9.03
CA ALA A 99 -1.69 -14.05 10.18
C ALA A 99 -2.05 -15.54 10.37
N ALA A 100 -3.13 -16.00 9.74
CA ALA A 100 -3.51 -17.42 9.73
C ALA A 100 -2.91 -18.20 8.56
N ASP A 101 -2.30 -17.52 7.57
CA ASP A 101 -1.69 -18.17 6.41
C ASP A 101 -0.34 -18.79 6.76
N PRO A 102 -0.16 -20.12 6.54
CA PRO A 102 1.07 -20.81 6.92
C PRO A 102 2.33 -20.27 6.23
N GLU A 103 2.23 -19.85 4.95
CA GLU A 103 3.39 -19.34 4.21
C GLU A 103 3.80 -17.95 4.71
N THR A 104 2.83 -17.10 5.02
CA THR A 104 3.07 -15.80 5.66
C THR A 104 3.70 -15.96 7.03
N VAL A 105 3.20 -16.89 7.84
CA VAL A 105 3.79 -17.18 9.17
C VAL A 105 5.23 -17.69 9.05
N ARG A 106 5.53 -18.53 8.06
CA ARG A 106 6.90 -18.98 7.78
C ARG A 106 7.79 -17.81 7.36
N TRP A 107 7.28 -16.92 6.50
CA TRP A 107 8.00 -15.72 6.07
C TRP A 107 8.34 -14.81 7.26
N TRP A 108 7.39 -14.56 8.14
CA TRP A 108 7.64 -13.75 9.35
C TRP A 108 8.66 -14.37 10.29
N LYS A 109 8.72 -15.70 10.39
CA LYS A 109 9.79 -16.37 11.17
C LYS A 109 11.20 -16.11 10.64
N GLU A 110 11.33 -15.79 9.35
CA GLU A 110 12.62 -15.39 8.76
C GLU A 110 12.87 -13.89 8.93
N THR A 111 11.86 -13.06 8.77
CA THR A 111 12.01 -11.58 8.73
C THR A 111 11.98 -10.94 10.12
N ASP A 112 11.08 -11.36 11.02
CA ASP A 112 10.94 -10.77 12.35
C ASP A 112 12.25 -10.81 13.18
N PRO A 113 13.03 -11.90 13.18
CA PRO A 113 14.30 -11.93 13.90
C PRO A 113 15.35 -10.93 13.40
N CYS A 114 15.21 -10.42 12.17
CA CYS A 114 16.10 -9.40 11.61
C CYS A 114 15.78 -7.99 12.13
N GLN A 115 14.58 -7.78 12.63
CA GLN A 115 14.07 -6.48 13.03
C GLN A 115 14.33 -6.19 14.53
N SER A 116 14.34 -4.91 14.88
CA SER A 116 14.52 -4.41 16.24
C SER A 116 13.41 -3.41 16.56
N PRO A 117 12.27 -3.87 17.14
CA PRO A 117 11.12 -3.01 17.38
C PRO A 117 11.46 -1.77 18.21
N LEU A 118 10.87 -0.63 17.87
CA LEU A 118 10.96 0.58 18.68
C LEU A 118 10.23 0.37 20.03
N PRO A 119 10.55 1.14 21.08
CA PRO A 119 10.02 0.91 22.42
C PRO A 119 8.48 0.88 22.52
N ASP A 120 7.79 1.72 21.74
CA ASP A 120 6.33 1.79 21.72
C ASP A 120 5.67 0.58 21.05
N ALA A 121 6.29 0.00 20.02
CA ALA A 121 5.86 -1.22 19.37
C ALA A 121 6.17 -2.43 20.26
N ALA A 122 7.39 -2.50 20.80
CA ALA A 122 7.83 -3.58 21.69
C ALA A 122 6.91 -3.71 22.91
N ALA A 123 6.50 -2.59 23.51
CA ALA A 123 5.57 -2.57 24.65
C ALA A 123 4.19 -3.17 24.33
N LYS A 124 3.82 -3.23 23.04
CA LYS A 124 2.57 -3.81 22.53
C LYS A 124 2.74 -5.20 21.92
N GLY A 125 3.96 -5.78 22.00
CA GLY A 125 4.29 -7.04 21.34
C GLY A 125 4.25 -6.96 19.80
N LYS A 126 4.46 -5.78 19.24
CA LYS A 126 4.50 -5.53 17.79
C LYS A 126 5.93 -5.33 17.30
N ILE A 127 6.15 -5.56 16.00
CA ILE A 127 7.42 -5.28 15.34
C ILE A 127 7.47 -3.83 14.86
N TRP A 128 6.39 -3.34 14.27
CA TRP A 128 6.30 -2.06 13.60
C TRP A 128 5.61 -1.02 14.45
N SER A 129 6.18 0.18 14.53
CA SER A 129 5.57 1.36 15.14
C SER A 129 4.74 2.11 14.10
N ASP A 130 3.55 2.53 14.51
CA ASP A 130 2.67 3.33 13.67
C ASP A 130 3.25 4.73 13.46
N THR A 131 3.06 5.30 12.26
CA THR A 131 3.35 6.71 11.98
C THR A 131 2.05 7.48 11.77
N LYS A 132 2.12 8.81 11.84
CA LYS A 132 0.99 9.69 11.56
C LYS A 132 1.15 10.31 10.18
N GLU A 133 0.18 10.10 9.27
CA GLU A 133 0.12 10.88 8.04
C GLU A 133 -0.13 12.36 8.37
N VAL A 134 0.74 13.23 7.90
CA VAL A 134 0.63 14.68 8.13
C VAL A 134 0.29 15.45 6.86
N TYR A 135 0.43 14.81 5.70
CA TYR A 135 0.13 15.41 4.40
C TYR A 135 -0.08 14.31 3.34
N PHE A 136 -1.06 14.51 2.48
CA PHE A 136 -1.28 13.73 1.26
C PHE A 136 -1.82 14.66 0.16
N LEU A 137 -1.26 14.55 -1.03
CA LEU A 137 -1.77 15.16 -2.25
C LEU A 137 -2.28 14.05 -3.16
N PRO A 138 -3.59 14.00 -3.50
CA PRO A 138 -4.17 13.01 -4.40
C PRO A 138 -3.75 13.22 -5.86
#